data_a0b54ecb4e691bc49fc20a238038c246
#
_entry.id   a0b54ecb4e691bc49fc20a238038c246
#
_cell.length_a   1.000
_cell.length_b   1.000
_cell.length_c   1.000
_cell.angle_alpha   90.00
_cell.angle_beta   90.00
_cell.angle_gamma   90.00
#
_symmetry.space_group_name_H-M   'P 1'
#
loop_
_entity.id
_entity.type
_entity.pdbx_description
1 polymer ?
#
loop_
_entity_poly.entity_id
_entity_poly.type
_entity_poly.pdbx_seq_one_letter_code
_entity_poly.pdbx_strand_id
1 'polypeptide(L)'
;MNQSREFDWDQDNEQHLARHGISRSDAEDVLSGNHILLEYQTEGNEQRWVGVGATRTGRILSIVFAVRHEAVRPITGWEVDKVTADLYFKEFGRE
;
A
#
# COMPACT_ATOMS: atom_id res chain seq x y z
N MET A 1 -16.97 15.41 3.88
CA MET A 1 -16.92 14.42 4.28
C MET A 1 -15.92 13.58 3.90
N ASN A 2 -15.26 13.13 4.54
CA ASN A 2 -14.34 12.39 4.31
C ASN A 2 -14.66 11.08 4.21
N GLN A 3 -14.33 10.44 3.25
CA GLN A 3 -14.65 9.19 3.15
C GLN A 3 -13.55 8.37 3.50
N SER A 4 -13.63 7.59 4.46
CA SER A 4 -12.65 6.62 4.80
C SER A 4 -12.72 5.57 3.80
N ARG A 5 -11.58 5.16 3.30
CA ARG A 5 -11.53 4.08 2.39
C ARG A 5 -11.79 2.80 3.15
N GLU A 6 -12.57 1.92 2.60
CA GLU A 6 -12.86 0.68 3.24
C GLU A 6 -11.79 -0.33 2.88
N PHE A 7 -11.30 -1.07 3.87
CA PHE A 7 -10.25 -2.06 3.66
C PHE A 7 -10.76 -3.46 3.96
N ASP A 8 -10.34 -4.40 3.13
CA ASP A 8 -10.77 -5.79 3.25
C ASP A 8 -9.62 -6.57 3.89
N TRP A 9 -9.73 -6.86 5.18
CA TRP A 9 -8.72 -7.60 5.91
C TRP A 9 -9.25 -8.95 6.36
N ASP A 10 -8.40 -9.96 6.29
CA ASP A 10 -8.67 -11.25 6.93
C ASP A 10 -7.34 -11.77 7.44
N GLN A 11 -7.36 -12.97 7.98
CA GLN A 11 -6.17 -13.54 8.57
C GLN A 11 -5.07 -13.74 7.54
N ASP A 12 -5.44 -14.13 6.33
CA ASP A 12 -4.46 -14.42 5.30
C ASP A 12 -3.64 -13.20 4.91
N ASN A 13 -4.28 -12.11 4.54
CA ASN A 13 -3.51 -10.95 4.10
C ASN A 13 -2.84 -10.25 5.27
N GLU A 14 -3.48 -10.25 6.43
CA GLU A 14 -2.86 -9.63 7.60
C GLU A 14 -1.55 -10.35 7.96
N GLN A 15 -1.57 -11.67 7.97
CA GLN A 15 -0.37 -12.44 8.30
C GLN A 15 0.70 -12.32 7.22
N HIS A 16 0.29 -12.28 5.97
CA HIS A 16 1.25 -12.15 4.89
C HIS A 16 2.03 -10.85 5.00
N LEU A 17 1.32 -9.75 5.23
CA LEU A 17 1.98 -8.47 5.39
C LEU A 17 2.83 -8.42 6.65
N ALA A 18 2.34 -9.04 7.73
CA ALA A 18 3.12 -9.07 8.98
C ALA A 18 4.47 -9.75 8.81
N ARG A 19 4.55 -10.76 7.94
CA ARG A 19 5.83 -11.42 7.68
C ARG A 19 6.84 -10.48 7.05
N HIS A 20 6.37 -9.42 6.42
CA HIS A 20 7.23 -8.41 5.82
C HIS A 20 7.36 -7.19 6.74
N GLY A 21 6.91 -7.32 7.98
CA GLY A 21 7.03 -6.24 8.95
C GLY A 21 6.06 -5.10 8.73
N ILE A 22 4.91 -5.39 8.10
CA ILE A 22 3.92 -4.37 7.77
C ILE A 22 2.63 -4.70 8.50
N SER A 23 2.16 -3.75 9.31
CA SER A 23 0.91 -3.92 10.05
C SER A 23 -0.26 -3.43 9.22
N ARG A 24 -1.48 -3.69 9.68
CA ARG A 24 -2.66 -3.13 9.04
C ARG A 24 -2.56 -1.62 8.97
N SER A 25 -2.19 -0.99 10.06
CA SER A 25 -2.15 0.46 10.08
C SER A 25 -1.09 1.00 9.13
N ASP A 26 0.02 0.31 8.98
CA ASP A 26 1.05 0.73 8.01
C ASP A 26 0.48 0.73 6.59
N ALA A 27 -0.20 -0.35 6.22
CA ALA A 27 -0.74 -0.47 4.87
C ALA A 27 -1.84 0.57 4.64
N GLU A 28 -2.68 0.79 5.65
CA GLU A 28 -3.75 1.76 5.54
C GLU A 28 -3.20 3.18 5.45
N ASP A 29 -2.13 3.49 6.18
CA ASP A 29 -1.48 4.80 6.08
C ASP A 29 -1.04 5.06 4.64
N VAL A 30 -0.39 4.08 4.04
CA VAL A 30 0.15 4.23 2.69
C VAL A 30 -0.98 4.47 1.70
N LEU A 31 -2.02 3.65 1.77
CA LEU A 31 -3.05 3.67 0.75
C LEU A 31 -4.11 4.75 0.96
N SER A 32 -4.16 5.32 2.17
CA SER A 32 -5.08 6.41 2.46
C SER A 32 -4.44 7.77 2.23
N GLY A 33 -3.11 7.84 2.25
CA GLY A 33 -2.40 9.10 2.06
C GLY A 33 -1.97 9.28 0.63
N ASN A 34 -1.07 10.21 0.41
CA ASN A 34 -0.49 10.42 -0.91
C ASN A 34 0.38 9.23 -1.27
N HIS A 35 0.17 8.69 -2.44
CA HIS A 35 1.01 7.58 -2.89
C HIS A 35 1.12 7.59 -4.39
N ILE A 36 2.20 7.01 -4.88
CA ILE A 36 2.38 6.80 -6.30
C ILE A 36 1.65 5.52 -6.64
N LEU A 37 0.80 5.55 -7.65
CA LEU A 37 0.00 4.40 -8.03
C LEU A 37 0.52 3.83 -9.34
N LEU A 38 0.82 2.55 -9.34
CA LEU A 38 1.32 1.86 -10.52
C LEU A 38 0.50 0.60 -10.76
N GLU A 39 0.43 0.19 -12.02
CA GLU A 39 -0.20 -1.08 -12.32
C GLU A 39 0.74 -2.19 -11.93
N TYR A 40 0.18 -3.27 -11.45
CA TYR A 40 0.96 -4.43 -11.10
C TYR A 40 0.44 -5.60 -11.96
N GLN A 41 1.16 -6.69 -11.93
CA GLN A 41 0.81 -7.84 -12.71
C GLN A 41 -0.57 -8.37 -12.35
N THR A 42 -1.39 -8.64 -13.34
CA THR A 42 -2.69 -9.22 -13.12
C THR A 42 -2.55 -10.69 -12.74
N GLU A 43 -3.32 -11.10 -11.74
CA GLU A 43 -3.28 -12.47 -11.32
C GLU A 43 -4.61 -13.09 -11.64
N GLY A 44 -4.63 -14.05 -12.53
CA GLY A 44 -5.89 -14.58 -13.01
C GLY A 44 -6.68 -13.49 -13.68
N ASN A 45 -7.89 -13.25 -13.20
CA ASN A 45 -8.72 -12.19 -13.73
C ASN A 45 -8.69 -10.95 -12.85
N GLU A 46 -7.84 -10.95 -11.82
CA GLU A 46 -7.86 -9.84 -10.88
C GLU A 46 -6.74 -8.86 -11.18
N GLN A 47 -7.11 -7.63 -11.44
CA GLN A 47 -6.16 -6.56 -11.64
C GLN A 47 -5.56 -6.15 -10.29
N ARG A 48 -4.26 -6.03 -10.24
CA ARG A 48 -3.57 -5.59 -9.03
C ARG A 48 -2.85 -4.30 -9.29
N TRP A 49 -2.62 -3.57 -8.21
CA TRP A 49 -1.99 -2.26 -8.24
C TRP A 49 -0.92 -2.22 -7.16
N VAL A 50 0.02 -1.30 -7.27
CA VAL A 50 0.94 -1.06 -6.18
C VAL A 50 0.89 0.42 -5.83
N GLY A 51 0.76 0.71 -4.55
CA GLY A 51 0.83 2.07 -4.05
C GLY A 51 2.12 2.25 -3.27
N VAL A 52 2.89 3.26 -3.60
CA VAL A 52 4.14 3.57 -2.90
C VAL A 52 3.90 4.82 -2.06
N GLY A 53 3.98 4.70 -0.78
CA GLY A 53 3.69 5.83 0.10
C GLY A 53 4.31 5.70 1.47
N ALA A 54 4.01 6.67 2.33
CA ALA A 54 4.64 6.78 3.64
C ALA A 54 3.68 6.36 4.75
N THR A 55 4.21 5.69 5.75
CA THR A 55 3.49 5.46 6.98
C THR A 55 3.61 6.69 7.87
N ARG A 56 2.84 6.74 8.95
CA ARG A 56 2.93 7.84 9.90
C ARG A 56 4.28 7.94 10.52
N THR A 57 5.03 6.85 10.61
CA THR A 57 6.35 6.86 11.21
C THR A 57 7.44 7.13 10.20
N GLY A 58 7.08 7.39 8.96
CA GLY A 58 8.05 7.79 7.95
C GLY A 58 8.68 6.69 7.14
N ARG A 59 8.16 5.47 7.25
CA ARG A 59 8.65 4.38 6.40
C ARG A 59 8.01 4.51 5.04
N ILE A 60 8.77 4.26 3.99
CA ILE A 60 8.23 4.28 2.63
C ILE A 60 8.05 2.84 2.18
N LEU A 61 6.82 2.48 1.90
CA LEU A 61 6.46 1.11 1.59
C LEU A 61 5.77 1.02 0.23
N SER A 62 5.95 -0.12 -0.42
CA SER A 62 5.13 -0.48 -1.58
C SER A 62 4.09 -1.47 -1.10
N ILE A 63 2.84 -1.22 -1.38
CA ILE A 63 1.74 -2.11 -0.99
C ILE A 63 1.01 -2.55 -2.25
N VAL A 64 1.01 -3.85 -2.51
CA VAL A 64 0.26 -4.42 -3.63
C VAL A 64 -1.16 -4.65 -3.15
N PHE A 65 -2.14 -4.23 -3.92
CA PHE A 65 -3.53 -4.36 -3.51
C PHE A 65 -4.44 -4.62 -4.71
N ALA A 66 -5.62 -5.10 -4.41
CA ALA A 66 -6.69 -5.24 -5.40
C ALA A 66 -7.92 -4.54 -4.85
N VAL A 67 -8.91 -4.32 -5.70
CA VAL A 67 -10.16 -3.72 -5.25
C VAL A 67 -11.24 -4.77 -5.44
N ARG A 68 -11.94 -5.10 -4.36
CA ARG A 68 -13.02 -6.09 -4.39
C ARG A 68 -14.24 -5.49 -3.72
N HIS A 69 -15.36 -5.48 -4.42
CA HIS A 69 -16.61 -4.95 -3.87
C HIS A 69 -16.42 -3.55 -3.29
N GLU A 70 -15.66 -2.75 -4.02
CA GLU A 70 -15.38 -1.36 -3.63
C GLU A 70 -14.48 -1.23 -2.41
N ALA A 71 -13.95 -2.31 -1.88
CA ALA A 71 -13.02 -2.26 -0.78
C ALA A 71 -11.61 -2.52 -1.29
N VAL A 72 -10.63 -1.92 -0.62
CA VAL A 72 -9.23 -2.10 -0.97
C VAL A 72 -8.70 -3.27 -0.18
N ARG A 73 -8.17 -4.26 -0.91
CA ARG A 73 -7.62 -5.44 -0.26
C ARG A 73 -6.10 -5.45 -0.42
N PRO A 74 -5.37 -5.09 0.63
CA PRO A 74 -3.91 -5.21 0.59
C PRO A 74 -3.52 -6.67 0.50
N ILE A 75 -2.50 -6.98 -0.29
CA ILE A 75 -2.11 -8.36 -0.54
C ILE A 75 -0.72 -8.66 -0.03
N THR A 76 0.24 -7.84 -0.39
CA THR A 76 1.61 -8.00 0.06
C THR A 76 2.29 -6.63 0.00
N GLY A 77 3.49 -6.54 0.48
CA GLY A 77 4.22 -5.29 0.43
C GLY A 77 5.63 -5.45 0.92
N TRP A 78 6.39 -4.39 0.80
CA TRP A 78 7.79 -4.38 1.22
C TRP A 78 8.25 -2.95 1.42
N GLU A 79 9.34 -2.80 2.16
CA GLU A 79 9.95 -1.50 2.33
C GLU A 79 10.77 -1.22 1.08
N VAL A 80 10.67 -0.01 0.54
CA VAL A 80 11.29 0.31 -0.74
C VAL A 80 12.77 0.60 -0.57
N ASP A 81 13.49 0.52 -1.68
CA ASP A 81 14.89 0.88 -1.69
C ASP A 81 15.04 2.40 -1.76
N LYS A 82 16.28 2.87 -1.68
CA LYS A 82 16.54 4.30 -1.65
C LYS A 82 16.10 5.00 -2.93
N VAL A 83 16.26 4.37 -4.07
CA VAL A 83 15.89 4.99 -5.34
C VAL A 83 14.39 5.24 -5.38
N THR A 84 13.59 4.26 -4.97
CA THR A 84 12.15 4.40 -4.95
C THR A 84 11.70 5.42 -3.92
N ALA A 85 12.36 5.42 -2.75
CA ALA A 85 12.05 6.40 -1.71
C ALA A 85 12.32 7.82 -2.22
N ASP A 86 13.42 8.01 -2.93
CA ASP A 86 13.76 9.32 -3.47
C ASP A 86 12.72 9.78 -4.50
N LEU A 87 12.19 8.86 -5.30
CA LEU A 87 11.13 9.21 -6.24
C LEU A 87 9.87 9.65 -5.51
N TYR A 88 9.53 8.97 -4.43
CA TYR A 88 8.37 9.35 -3.64
C TYR A 88 8.54 10.76 -3.08
N PHE A 89 9.71 11.05 -2.51
CA PHE A 89 9.95 12.37 -1.93
C PHE A 89 10.01 13.45 -3.00
N LYS A 90 10.49 13.11 -4.20
CA LYS A 90 10.51 14.06 -5.29
C LYS A 90 9.09 14.44 -5.68
N GLU A 91 8.19 13.47 -5.64
CA GLU A 91 6.81 13.71 -6.02
C GLU A 91 6.04 14.45 -4.93
N PHE A 92 6.20 14.07 -3.68
CA PHE A 92 5.36 14.59 -2.60
C PHE A 92 6.10 15.41 -1.54
N GLY A 93 7.40 15.48 -1.60
CA GLY A 93 8.18 16.21 -0.61
C GLY A 93 8.45 15.37 0.62
N ARG A 94 9.31 15.86 1.50
CA ARG A 94 9.71 15.12 2.67
C ARG A 94 8.97 15.54 3.90
N GLU A 95 8.16 16.53 3.79
CA GLU A 95 7.47 16.95 4.92
C GLU A 95 6.18 16.55 4.91
#